data_2e85ae4947cae8ee1fa48be714f19b61
#
_entry.id   2e85ae4947cae8ee1fa48be714f19b61
#
_cell.length_a   1.000
_cell.length_b   1.000
_cell.length_c   1.000
_cell.angle_alpha   90.00
_cell.angle_beta   90.00
_cell.angle_gamma   90.00
#
_symmetry.space_group_name_H-M   'P 1'
#
loop_
_entity.id
_entity.type
_entity.pdbx_description
1 polymer ?
#
loop_
_entity_poly.entity_id
_entity_poly.type
_entity_poly.pdbx_seq_one_letter_code
_entity_poly.pdbx_strand_id
1 'polypeptide(L)'
;MEQRNRLLEIQRVQSEKEVEMMKHSEYMVSILRHDMRHYLNDIAGFIENGENDCAQRYISEIIVSVEQTVTKKYCSNKIVNMILSTYENTIKEYEIDFTYSIRIPSELAFSDSDISSILSNSLENAVKAVSFLEQSRRKIEADLCMKGGKLLISIKNTYAEKPT
;
A
#
# COMPACT_ATOMS: atom_id res chain seq x y z
N MET A 1 -28.05 -30.48 3.02
CA MET A 1 -27.90 -29.62 4.21
C MET A 1 -26.47 -29.07 4.37
N GLU A 2 -25.42 -29.84 4.22
CA GLU A 2 -24.03 -29.43 4.39
C GLU A 2 -23.58 -28.29 3.44
N GLN A 3 -23.93 -28.35 2.17
CA GLN A 3 -23.56 -27.29 1.20
C GLN A 3 -24.14 -25.92 1.55
N ARG A 4 -25.38 -25.90 2.06
CA ARG A 4 -26.03 -24.63 2.48
C ARG A 4 -25.35 -24.04 3.72
N ASN A 5 -25.00 -24.90 4.69
CA ASN A 5 -24.29 -24.45 5.89
C ASN A 5 -22.90 -23.92 5.56
N ARG A 6 -22.19 -24.54 4.62
CA ARG A 6 -20.89 -24.09 4.17
C ARG A 6 -20.97 -22.73 3.45
N LEU A 7 -22.00 -22.50 2.63
CA LEU A 7 -22.22 -21.23 1.96
C LEU A 7 -22.51 -20.10 2.97
N LEU A 8 -23.37 -20.38 3.95
CA LEU A 8 -23.68 -19.42 5.02
C LEU A 8 -22.45 -19.07 5.86
N GLU A 9 -21.58 -20.03 6.14
CA GLU A 9 -20.34 -19.80 6.87
C GLU A 9 -19.36 -18.92 6.06
N ILE A 10 -19.22 -19.17 4.76
CA ILE A 10 -18.41 -18.33 3.87
C ILE A 10 -18.95 -16.89 3.85
N GLN A 11 -20.27 -16.72 3.71
CA GLN A 11 -20.89 -15.39 3.71
C GLN A 11 -20.71 -14.68 5.05
N ARG A 12 -20.79 -15.39 6.17
CA ARG A 12 -20.56 -14.84 7.50
C ARG A 12 -19.13 -14.32 7.65
N VAL A 13 -18.14 -15.14 7.30
CA VAL A 13 -16.72 -14.78 7.37
C VAL A 13 -16.40 -13.58 6.45
N GLN A 14 -17.02 -13.53 5.28
CA GLN A 14 -16.85 -12.42 4.35
C GLN A 14 -17.46 -11.13 4.91
N SER A 15 -18.66 -11.20 5.45
CA SER A 15 -19.33 -10.05 6.09
C SER A 15 -18.56 -9.54 7.32
N GLU A 16 -18.02 -10.45 8.14
CA GLU A 16 -17.16 -10.10 9.28
C GLU A 16 -15.90 -9.33 8.82
N LYS A 17 -15.24 -9.77 7.75
CA LYS A 17 -14.09 -9.06 7.16
C LYS A 17 -14.46 -7.69 6.60
N GLU A 18 -15.61 -7.57 5.95
CA GLU A 18 -16.09 -6.28 5.42
C GLU A 18 -16.35 -5.29 6.56
N VAL A 19 -16.97 -5.73 7.64
CA VAL A 19 -17.21 -4.92 8.85
C VAL A 19 -15.89 -4.50 9.50
N GLU A 20 -14.90 -5.39 9.56
CA GLU A 20 -13.58 -5.08 10.12
C GLU A 20 -12.83 -4.05 9.27
N MET A 21 -12.85 -4.19 7.95
CA MET A 21 -12.28 -3.20 7.03
C MET A 21 -12.99 -1.84 7.14
N MET A 22 -14.32 -1.83 7.30
CA MET A 22 -15.08 -0.61 7.48
C MET A 22 -14.71 0.10 8.78
N LYS A 23 -14.62 -0.63 9.90
CA LYS A 23 -14.16 -0.08 11.19
C LYS A 23 -12.74 0.47 11.10
N HIS A 24 -11.84 -0.23 10.40
CA HIS A 24 -10.48 0.25 10.18
C HIS A 24 -10.47 1.55 9.37
N SER A 25 -11.27 1.64 8.30
CA SER A 25 -11.42 2.85 7.51
C SER A 25 -11.98 4.02 8.33
N GLU A 26 -13.02 3.78 9.14
CA GLU A 26 -13.57 4.81 10.05
C GLU A 26 -12.55 5.30 11.07
N TYR A 27 -11.74 4.38 11.61
CA TYR A 27 -10.66 4.71 12.54
C TYR A 27 -9.60 5.60 11.85
N MET A 28 -9.18 5.25 10.64
CA MET A 28 -8.21 6.05 9.87
C MET A 28 -8.75 7.45 9.53
N VAL A 29 -10.02 7.54 9.16
CA VAL A 29 -10.69 8.85 8.94
C VAL A 29 -10.76 9.67 10.23
N SER A 30 -10.96 9.02 11.38
CA SER A 30 -10.95 9.69 12.69
C SER A 30 -9.58 10.28 13.03
N ILE A 31 -8.50 9.51 12.80
CA ILE A 31 -7.12 10.00 12.97
C ILE A 31 -6.86 11.19 12.05
N LEU A 32 -7.14 11.04 10.77
CA LEU A 32 -6.94 12.12 9.79
C LEU A 32 -7.68 13.40 10.20
N ARG A 33 -8.92 13.28 10.64
CA ARG A 33 -9.71 14.41 11.12
C ARG A 33 -9.11 15.07 12.36
N HIS A 34 -8.57 14.28 13.28
CA HIS A 34 -7.89 14.76 14.47
C HIS A 34 -6.64 15.57 14.07
N ASP A 35 -5.79 15.01 13.21
CA ASP A 35 -4.56 15.65 12.78
C ASP A 35 -4.81 16.92 11.97
N MET A 36 -5.81 16.91 11.07
CA MET A 36 -6.23 18.10 10.35
C MET A 36 -6.70 19.23 11.30
N ARG A 37 -7.44 18.87 12.36
CA ARG A 37 -7.86 19.86 13.36
C ARG A 37 -6.67 20.46 14.11
N HIS A 38 -5.67 19.64 14.43
CA HIS A 38 -4.43 20.08 15.06
C HIS A 38 -3.70 21.10 14.18
N TYR A 39 -3.46 20.74 12.91
CA TYR A 39 -2.80 21.64 11.96
C TYR A 39 -3.52 22.97 11.81
N LEU A 40 -4.87 22.96 11.70
CA LEU A 40 -5.65 24.18 11.58
C LEU A 40 -5.60 25.05 12.85
N ASN A 41 -5.61 24.45 14.04
CA ASN A 41 -5.49 25.18 15.28
C ASN A 41 -4.10 25.83 15.45
N ASP A 42 -3.04 25.12 15.09
CA ASP A 42 -1.68 25.64 15.15
C ASP A 42 -1.50 26.85 14.21
N ILE A 43 -2.00 26.71 12.96
CA ILE A 43 -2.00 27.80 11.98
C ILE A 43 -2.79 29.02 12.51
N ALA A 44 -3.99 28.79 13.05
CA ALA A 44 -4.81 29.85 13.62
C ALA A 44 -4.09 30.55 14.78
N GLY A 45 -3.41 29.79 15.66
CA GLY A 45 -2.61 30.34 16.76
C GLY A 45 -1.47 31.24 16.28
N PHE A 46 -0.73 30.84 15.24
CA PHE A 46 0.32 31.71 14.65
C PHE A 46 -0.25 33.01 14.09
N ILE A 47 -1.40 32.94 13.40
CA ILE A 47 -2.04 34.10 12.81
C ILE A 47 -2.56 35.06 13.89
N GLU A 48 -3.20 34.53 14.94
CA GLU A 48 -3.70 35.33 16.07
C GLU A 48 -2.58 36.07 16.83
N ASN A 49 -1.39 35.46 16.90
CA ASN A 49 -0.20 36.06 17.49
C ASN A 49 0.55 37.02 16.56
N GLY A 50 0.11 37.18 15.30
CA GLY A 50 0.77 38.02 14.31
C GLY A 50 2.05 37.39 13.70
N GLU A 51 2.28 36.10 13.96
CA GLU A 51 3.44 35.34 13.50
C GLU A 51 3.25 34.75 12.09
N ASN A 52 2.95 35.60 11.12
CA ASN A 52 2.58 35.18 9.77
C ASN A 52 3.68 34.36 9.07
N ASP A 53 4.95 34.69 9.31
CA ASP A 53 6.09 33.94 8.73
C ASP A 53 6.20 32.52 9.31
N CYS A 54 5.83 32.34 10.57
CA CYS A 54 5.75 31.02 11.21
C CYS A 54 4.59 30.20 10.62
N ALA A 55 3.42 30.81 10.45
CA ALA A 55 2.28 30.19 9.80
C ALA A 55 2.61 29.70 8.39
N GLN A 56 3.27 30.54 7.57
CA GLN A 56 3.68 30.17 6.22
C GLN A 56 4.68 29.01 6.19
N ARG A 57 5.68 29.02 7.08
CA ARG A 57 6.64 27.91 7.18
C ARG A 57 5.94 26.62 7.58
N TYR A 58 5.07 26.68 8.59
CA TYR A 58 4.33 25.50 9.07
C TYR A 58 3.42 24.91 7.99
N ILE A 59 2.71 25.76 7.23
CA ILE A 59 1.93 25.31 6.06
C ILE A 59 2.84 24.64 5.02
N SER A 60 4.00 25.20 4.74
CA SER A 60 4.96 24.62 3.79
C SER A 60 5.48 23.27 4.26
N GLU A 61 5.74 23.10 5.56
CA GLU A 61 6.15 21.83 6.16
C GLU A 61 5.05 20.77 6.05
N ILE A 62 3.78 21.15 6.30
CA ILE A 62 2.63 20.25 6.12
C ILE A 62 2.51 19.82 4.65
N ILE A 63 2.59 20.76 3.70
CA ILE A 63 2.54 20.46 2.27
C ILE A 63 3.65 19.48 1.89
N VAL A 64 4.88 19.71 2.33
CA VAL A 64 6.03 18.83 2.06
C VAL A 64 5.78 17.45 2.70
N SER A 65 5.25 17.39 3.92
CA SER A 65 4.94 16.11 4.59
C SER A 65 3.86 15.33 3.88
N VAL A 66 2.81 16.01 3.42
CA VAL A 66 1.74 15.41 2.60
C VAL A 66 2.27 14.98 1.24
N GLU A 67 3.13 15.77 0.60
CA GLU A 67 3.77 15.41 -0.67
C GLU A 67 4.80 14.28 -0.52
N GLN A 68 5.49 14.18 0.60
CA GLN A 68 6.37 13.04 0.92
C GLN A 68 5.58 11.77 1.26
N THR A 69 4.31 11.92 1.68
CA THR A 69 3.35 10.80 1.76
C THR A 69 2.79 10.45 0.38
N VAL A 70 3.02 11.29 -0.65
CA VAL A 70 2.78 10.93 -2.06
C VAL A 70 3.78 9.85 -2.43
N THR A 71 3.38 8.65 -2.16
CA THR A 71 3.80 7.35 -2.66
C THR A 71 4.86 7.46 -3.75
N LYS A 72 6.02 6.89 -3.46
CA LYS A 72 7.06 6.61 -4.45
C LYS A 72 6.41 6.19 -5.77
N LYS A 73 6.61 6.97 -6.84
CA LYS A 73 5.99 6.67 -8.12
C LYS A 73 6.74 5.51 -8.77
N TYR A 74 6.22 4.33 -8.62
CA TYR A 74 6.78 3.10 -9.22
C TYR A 74 6.57 3.05 -10.73
N CYS A 75 5.39 3.46 -11.21
CA CYS A 75 5.05 3.50 -12.64
C CYS A 75 3.89 4.45 -12.93
N SER A 76 3.53 4.57 -14.24
CA SER A 76 2.44 5.43 -14.69
C SER A 76 1.06 4.76 -14.62
N ASN A 77 0.98 3.43 -14.46
CA ASN A 77 -0.27 2.72 -14.27
C ASN A 77 -0.78 2.94 -12.84
N LYS A 78 -2.00 3.46 -12.71
CA LYS A 78 -2.58 3.86 -11.43
C LYS A 78 -2.74 2.69 -10.45
N ILE A 79 -3.26 1.55 -10.94
CA ILE A 79 -3.56 0.38 -10.10
C ILE A 79 -2.27 -0.26 -9.59
N VAL A 80 -1.33 -0.52 -10.49
CA VAL A 80 -0.04 -1.11 -10.11
C VAL A 80 0.73 -0.19 -9.16
N ASN A 81 0.74 1.13 -9.43
CA ASN A 81 1.37 2.10 -8.55
C ASN A 81 0.74 2.11 -7.16
N MET A 82 -0.60 2.12 -7.08
CA MET A 82 -1.33 2.08 -5.80
C MET A 82 -0.99 0.83 -4.99
N ILE A 83 -0.99 -0.35 -5.63
CA ILE A 83 -0.68 -1.61 -4.95
C ILE A 83 0.75 -1.59 -4.40
N LEU A 84 1.75 -1.26 -5.22
CA LEU A 84 3.14 -1.21 -4.79
C LEU A 84 3.36 -0.20 -3.66
N SER A 85 2.67 0.93 -3.72
CA SER A 85 2.72 1.95 -2.67
C SER A 85 2.13 1.48 -1.35
N THR A 86 1.10 0.65 -1.38
CA THR A 86 0.51 0.06 -0.16
C THR A 86 1.53 -0.80 0.59
N TYR A 87 2.43 -1.48 -0.12
CA TYR A 87 3.47 -2.31 0.49
C TYR A 87 4.73 -1.54 0.90
N GLU A 88 4.85 -0.25 0.56
CA GLU A 88 6.07 0.52 0.85
C GLU A 88 6.38 0.60 2.35
N ASN A 89 5.38 0.83 3.19
CA ASN A 89 5.56 0.90 4.63
C ASN A 89 5.98 -0.47 5.19
N THR A 90 5.35 -1.53 4.75
CA THR A 90 5.69 -2.90 5.14
C THR A 90 7.12 -3.26 4.71
N ILE A 91 7.52 -2.89 3.48
CA ILE A 91 8.87 -3.11 2.97
C ILE A 91 9.90 -2.37 3.83
N LYS A 92 9.61 -1.12 4.22
CA LYS A 92 10.49 -0.33 5.09
C LYS A 92 10.53 -0.90 6.52
N GLU A 93 9.39 -1.24 7.09
CA GLU A 93 9.27 -1.77 8.46
C GLU A 93 10.04 -3.08 8.64
N TYR A 94 9.94 -3.97 7.66
CA TYR A 94 10.68 -5.25 7.67
C TYR A 94 12.08 -5.13 7.09
N GLU A 95 12.53 -3.92 6.69
CA GLU A 95 13.87 -3.66 6.13
C GLU A 95 14.18 -4.61 4.95
N ILE A 96 13.21 -4.75 4.04
CA ILE A 96 13.32 -5.62 2.86
C ILE A 96 14.09 -4.90 1.75
N ASP A 97 15.14 -5.53 1.21
CA ASP A 97 15.80 -5.09 -0.01
C ASP A 97 14.86 -5.33 -1.21
N PHE A 98 14.12 -4.27 -1.59
CA PHE A 98 13.12 -4.32 -2.64
C PHE A 98 13.63 -3.69 -3.92
N THR A 99 13.82 -4.50 -4.94
CA THR A 99 14.18 -4.07 -6.29
C THR A 99 13.00 -4.25 -7.25
N TYR A 100 12.84 -3.34 -8.20
CA TYR A 100 11.74 -3.42 -9.16
C TYR A 100 12.13 -2.92 -10.54
N SER A 101 11.50 -3.49 -11.57
CA SER A 101 11.57 -3.08 -12.96
C SER A 101 10.17 -3.13 -13.58
N ILE A 102 9.57 -1.95 -13.82
CA ILE A 102 8.18 -1.85 -14.26
C ILE A 102 8.12 -1.13 -15.60
N ARG A 103 7.84 -1.89 -16.65
CA ARG A 103 7.76 -1.43 -18.04
C ARG A 103 6.40 -1.78 -18.64
N ILE A 104 5.39 -1.07 -18.16
CA ILE A 104 3.99 -1.22 -18.58
C ILE A 104 3.41 0.15 -18.96
N PRO A 105 2.43 0.22 -19.89
CA PRO A 105 1.74 1.45 -20.22
C PRO A 105 0.88 1.93 -19.03
N SER A 106 0.44 3.20 -19.10
CA SER A 106 -0.47 3.78 -18.11
C SER A 106 -1.83 3.10 -18.07
N GLU A 107 -2.29 2.61 -19.22
CA GLU A 107 -3.54 1.87 -19.36
C GLU A 107 -3.25 0.45 -19.85
N LEU A 108 -3.88 -0.52 -19.22
CA LEU A 108 -3.76 -1.94 -19.56
C LEU A 108 -5.12 -2.45 -20.05
N ALA A 109 -5.11 -3.32 -21.04
CA ALA A 109 -6.32 -3.96 -21.57
C ALA A 109 -6.78 -5.16 -20.72
N PHE A 110 -6.47 -5.15 -19.42
CA PHE A 110 -6.79 -6.20 -18.45
C PHE A 110 -7.66 -5.61 -17.34
N SER A 111 -8.43 -6.46 -16.68
CA SER A 111 -9.24 -6.06 -15.53
C SER A 111 -8.36 -5.55 -14.37
N ASP A 112 -8.66 -4.36 -13.86
CA ASP A 112 -8.00 -3.79 -12.69
C ASP A 112 -8.12 -4.70 -11.46
N SER A 113 -9.26 -5.39 -11.32
CA SER A 113 -9.50 -6.35 -10.25
C SER A 113 -8.58 -7.57 -10.35
N ASP A 114 -8.35 -8.10 -11.56
CA ASP A 114 -7.49 -9.26 -11.77
C ASP A 114 -6.02 -8.89 -11.51
N ILE A 115 -5.58 -7.73 -12.03
CA ILE A 115 -4.24 -7.21 -11.78
C ILE A 115 -4.03 -7.01 -10.27
N SER A 116 -5.00 -6.39 -9.60
CA SER A 116 -4.95 -6.13 -8.17
C SER A 116 -4.85 -7.42 -7.37
N SER A 117 -5.70 -8.40 -7.67
CA SER A 117 -5.71 -9.69 -6.98
C SER A 117 -4.39 -10.45 -7.15
N ILE A 118 -3.90 -10.56 -8.39
CA ILE A 118 -2.66 -11.30 -8.68
C ILE A 118 -1.45 -10.63 -8.01
N LEU A 119 -1.32 -9.32 -8.19
CA LEU A 119 -0.15 -8.58 -7.70
C LEU A 119 -0.13 -8.51 -6.17
N SER A 120 -1.27 -8.21 -5.54
CA SER A 120 -1.37 -8.16 -4.07
C SER A 120 -1.08 -9.51 -3.42
N ASN A 121 -1.69 -10.60 -3.94
CA ASN A 121 -1.44 -11.94 -3.42
C ASN A 121 0.04 -12.35 -3.57
N SER A 122 0.65 -12.00 -4.71
CA SER A 122 2.06 -12.33 -4.97
C SER A 122 2.99 -11.56 -4.04
N LEU A 123 2.75 -10.27 -3.82
CA LEU A 123 3.54 -9.43 -2.89
C LEU A 123 3.34 -9.87 -1.44
N GLU A 124 2.11 -10.14 -1.03
CA GLU A 124 1.82 -10.64 0.33
C GLU A 124 2.57 -11.94 0.62
N ASN A 125 2.54 -12.88 -0.32
CA ASN A 125 3.27 -14.14 -0.18
C ASN A 125 4.78 -13.92 -0.11
N ALA A 126 5.32 -13.02 -0.94
CA ALA A 126 6.74 -12.69 -0.93
C ALA A 126 7.17 -12.05 0.39
N VAL A 127 6.40 -11.08 0.90
CA VAL A 127 6.65 -10.43 2.20
C VAL A 127 6.61 -11.44 3.33
N LYS A 128 5.58 -12.29 3.38
CA LYS A 128 5.48 -13.37 4.38
C LYS A 128 6.68 -14.31 4.33
N ALA A 129 7.14 -14.69 3.14
CA ALA A 129 8.27 -15.60 2.99
C ALA A 129 9.58 -15.01 3.51
N VAL A 130 9.82 -13.69 3.33
CA VAL A 130 11.06 -13.05 3.77
C VAL A 130 11.01 -12.55 5.21
N SER A 131 9.82 -12.31 5.78
CA SER A 131 9.69 -11.76 7.15
C SER A 131 10.31 -12.64 8.23
N PHE A 132 10.41 -13.95 8.00
CA PHE A 132 11.04 -14.92 8.91
C PHE A 132 12.55 -15.05 8.71
N LEU A 133 13.14 -14.38 7.71
CA LEU A 133 14.56 -14.43 7.44
C LEU A 133 15.34 -13.39 8.26
N GLU A 134 16.64 -13.59 8.40
CA GLU A 134 17.53 -12.52 8.85
C GLU A 134 17.49 -11.33 7.89
N GLN A 135 17.59 -10.13 8.41
CA GLN A 135 17.47 -8.86 7.67
C GLN A 135 18.32 -8.85 6.38
N SER A 136 19.58 -9.27 6.47
CA SER A 136 20.52 -9.32 5.33
C SER A 136 20.08 -10.24 4.18
N ARG A 137 19.12 -11.13 4.45
CA ARG A 137 18.57 -12.09 3.50
C ARG A 137 17.20 -11.72 2.97
N ARG A 138 16.57 -10.64 3.46
CA ARG A 138 15.23 -10.22 3.06
C ARG A 138 15.27 -9.49 1.73
N LYS A 139 15.07 -10.22 0.62
CA LYS A 139 15.08 -9.66 -0.72
C LYS A 139 13.82 -10.02 -1.48
N ILE A 140 13.25 -9.01 -2.15
CA ILE A 140 12.12 -9.18 -3.08
C ILE A 140 12.46 -8.43 -4.36
N GLU A 141 12.26 -9.07 -5.50
CA GLU A 141 12.42 -8.51 -6.83
C GLU A 141 11.09 -8.58 -7.58
N ALA A 142 10.64 -7.45 -8.13
CA ALA A 142 9.39 -7.34 -8.88
C ALA A 142 9.65 -6.88 -10.31
N ASP A 143 9.34 -7.72 -11.29
CA ASP A 143 9.42 -7.40 -12.71
C ASP A 143 8.03 -7.44 -13.36
N LEU A 144 7.62 -6.32 -13.95
CA LEU A 144 6.37 -6.22 -14.70
C LEU A 144 6.66 -5.67 -16.09
N CYS A 145 6.25 -6.39 -17.12
CA CYS A 145 6.41 -5.91 -18.50
C CYS A 145 5.32 -6.42 -19.43
N MET A 146 5.10 -5.69 -20.54
CA MET A 146 4.27 -6.14 -21.65
C MET A 146 5.13 -6.85 -22.69
N LYS A 147 4.71 -8.05 -23.10
CA LYS A 147 5.35 -8.80 -24.18
C LYS A 147 4.32 -9.56 -25.01
N GLY A 148 4.25 -9.27 -26.31
CA GLY A 148 3.33 -9.94 -27.22
C GLY A 148 1.86 -9.82 -26.83
N GLY A 149 1.44 -8.64 -26.33
CA GLY A 149 0.07 -8.39 -25.85
C GLY A 149 -0.28 -9.03 -24.51
N LYS A 150 0.69 -9.66 -23.84
CA LYS A 150 0.52 -10.29 -22.52
C LYS A 150 1.21 -9.45 -21.44
N LEU A 151 0.57 -9.31 -20.27
CA LEU A 151 1.19 -8.78 -19.08
C LEU A 151 1.95 -9.91 -18.39
N LEU A 152 3.25 -9.74 -18.23
CA LEU A 152 4.12 -10.65 -17.50
C LEU A 152 4.38 -10.03 -16.11
N ILE A 153 4.06 -10.76 -15.07
CA ILE A 153 4.31 -10.40 -13.66
C ILE A 153 5.23 -11.46 -13.08
N SER A 154 6.38 -11.03 -12.58
CA SER A 154 7.34 -11.90 -11.90
C SER A 154 7.66 -11.29 -10.54
N ILE A 155 7.34 -11.99 -9.48
CA ILE A 155 7.72 -11.63 -8.11
C ILE A 155 8.63 -12.74 -7.60
N LYS A 156 9.87 -12.39 -7.27
CA LYS A 156 10.86 -13.31 -6.71
C LYS A 156 11.22 -12.87 -5.31
N ASN A 157 11.45 -13.82 -4.43
CA ASN A 157 11.87 -13.55 -3.07
C ASN A 157 12.89 -14.60 -2.60
N THR A 158 13.69 -14.24 -1.62
CA THR A 158 14.50 -15.20 -0.88
C THR A 158 13.61 -16.07 0.01
N TYR A 159 14.10 -17.27 0.36
CA TYR A 159 13.39 -18.23 1.21
C TYR A 159 14.37 -18.97 2.12
N ALA A 160 13.87 -19.51 3.24
CA ALA A 160 14.69 -20.25 4.21
C ALA A 160 15.03 -21.65 3.71
N GLU A 161 14.03 -22.36 3.17
CA GLU A 161 14.16 -23.72 2.63
C GLU A 161 13.46 -23.76 1.27
N LYS A 162 13.95 -24.62 0.37
CA LYS A 162 13.36 -24.75 -0.96
C LYS A 162 11.91 -25.23 -0.83
N PRO A 163 10.94 -24.51 -1.42
CA PRO A 163 9.55 -24.97 -1.43
C PRO A 163 9.47 -26.35 -2.09
N THR A 164 8.81 -27.30 -1.45
CA THR A 164 8.54 -28.63 -1.98
C THR A 164 7.39 -28.59 -2.99
#